data_308d129d513604e27a9d4a9dfc97f95e
#
_entry.id   308d129d513604e27a9d4a9dfc97f95e
#
_cell.length_a   1.000
_cell.length_b   1.000
_cell.length_c   1.000
_cell.angle_alpha   90.00
_cell.angle_beta   90.00
_cell.angle_gamma   90.00
#
_symmetry.space_group_name_H-M   'P 1'
#
loop_
_entity.id
_entity.type
_entity.pdbx_description
1 polymer ?
#
loop_
_entity_poly.entity_id
_entity_poly.type
_entity_poly.pdbx_seq_one_letter_code
_entity_poly.pdbx_strand_id
1 'polypeptide(L)'
;MTAPTPRFVDDRLAHWAATTPDAEAMTYGRRTWSWAEWDDRVRRAAGGLRSFGIGRGDVVAFLDKNHPACVEISMAAGSLGAANAIVNWRLAGDEVDYTVNDSGARVLFVGSELMPLVEKIRDRLPGVEKVVEVTPEGGEGDEYEAWLAAATPVSRPDDVDPEDVCLVMYSSGTTGHPKGVMLTHTNMVEHTLNAHDGWVFEPGDKSMVSMPLFHVGGSSYVLFGIHDGIPSIMTREPDGASLAGAILGGANRTFLVPAVLAQVLQAGPDAVKLFGALRTYTYGASPMPLPLLRAAMEAWPDTDFIQVYGLTEVAGVATHLMPEAHRDAEHPERLTSAGQPIPGVEVRVVDPGTLEDLPVGEHGEIWLRTRQLMKGFLGKPEETAKVITEDGWFRTGDMGKVDAEGFVFVEDRLKDMIISGGENIYSPEIERVLAEHPAVMEVAVIGVPDDRWGEVVKAVVSLKPDTSATEEELIAYCREHLAHFKCPRSVDVIGALPRNPTGKILKRELRAPYWQGHDRTIV
;
A
#
# COMPACT_ATOMS: atom_id res chain seq x y z
N MET A 1 -15.80 15.85 -24.94
CA MET A 1 -14.61 15.30 -25.61
C MET A 1 -13.91 14.43 -24.57
N THR A 2 -13.61 13.18 -24.90
CA THR A 2 -12.81 12.32 -24.03
C THR A 2 -11.42 12.93 -23.86
N ALA A 3 -10.93 13.01 -22.62
CA ALA A 3 -9.59 13.50 -22.34
C ALA A 3 -8.54 12.63 -23.06
N PRO A 4 -7.42 13.19 -23.56
CA PRO A 4 -6.37 12.41 -24.21
C PRO A 4 -5.77 11.39 -23.26
N THR A 5 -5.31 10.26 -23.76
CA THR A 5 -4.61 9.26 -22.95
C THR A 5 -3.36 9.87 -22.33
N PRO A 6 -3.20 9.85 -20.99
CA PRO A 6 -2.03 10.43 -20.36
C PRO A 6 -0.77 9.60 -20.66
N ARG A 7 0.38 10.26 -20.68
CA ARG A 7 1.70 9.65 -20.79
C ARG A 7 2.56 9.90 -19.54
N PHE A 8 2.23 10.95 -18.81
CA PHE A 8 2.93 11.40 -17.62
C PHE A 8 1.92 11.58 -16.48
N VAL A 9 2.38 11.45 -15.24
CA VAL A 9 1.52 11.50 -14.05
C VAL A 9 0.82 12.84 -13.83
N ASP A 10 1.36 13.93 -14.39
CA ASP A 10 0.83 15.29 -14.32
C ASP A 10 -0.09 15.68 -15.51
N ASP A 11 -0.18 14.85 -16.57
CA ASP A 11 -0.97 15.19 -17.77
C ASP A 11 -2.45 15.42 -17.47
N ARG A 12 -3.04 14.65 -16.55
CA ARG A 12 -4.45 14.79 -16.17
C ARG A 12 -4.72 16.06 -15.36
N LEU A 13 -3.80 16.42 -14.47
CA LEU A 13 -3.89 17.67 -13.72
C LEU A 13 -3.89 18.87 -14.69
N ALA A 14 -2.94 18.90 -15.63
CA ALA A 14 -2.86 19.94 -16.66
C ALA A 14 -4.11 19.99 -17.54
N HIS A 15 -4.69 18.81 -17.88
CA HIS A 15 -5.95 18.72 -18.64
C HIS A 15 -7.11 19.39 -17.90
N TRP A 16 -7.31 19.09 -16.61
CA TRP A 16 -8.40 19.67 -15.83
C TRP A 16 -8.19 21.15 -15.54
N ALA A 17 -6.96 21.57 -15.30
CA ALA A 17 -6.62 22.98 -15.20
C ALA A 17 -6.99 23.78 -16.46
N ALA A 18 -6.89 23.16 -17.65
CA ALA A 18 -7.26 23.79 -18.91
C ALA A 18 -8.77 23.74 -19.21
N THR A 19 -9.49 22.70 -18.77
CA THR A 19 -10.88 22.44 -19.17
C THR A 19 -11.90 22.82 -18.10
N THR A 20 -11.56 22.68 -16.83
CA THR A 20 -12.41 23.01 -15.66
C THR A 20 -11.60 23.75 -14.59
N PRO A 21 -10.98 24.90 -14.92
CA PRO A 21 -9.97 25.56 -14.07
C PRO A 21 -10.47 25.90 -12.66
N ASP A 22 -11.71 26.32 -12.53
CA ASP A 22 -12.30 26.81 -11.28
C ASP A 22 -12.96 25.71 -10.45
N ALA A 23 -13.05 24.47 -10.97
CA ALA A 23 -13.61 23.35 -10.22
C ALA A 23 -12.66 22.91 -9.11
N GLU A 24 -13.25 22.45 -7.98
CA GLU A 24 -12.51 21.92 -6.83
C GLU A 24 -11.64 20.72 -7.25
N ALA A 25 -10.36 20.72 -6.83
CA ALA A 25 -9.43 19.65 -7.09
C ALA A 25 -9.01 18.92 -5.81
N MET A 26 -8.53 19.69 -4.81
CA MET A 26 -7.99 19.15 -3.57
C MET A 26 -8.43 20.00 -2.38
N THR A 27 -8.92 19.35 -1.33
CA THR A 27 -9.15 19.95 -0.02
C THR A 27 -8.23 19.33 1.02
N TYR A 28 -7.58 20.15 1.85
CA TYR A 28 -6.76 19.72 2.96
C TYR A 28 -6.92 20.71 4.13
N GLY A 29 -7.34 20.22 5.28
CA GLY A 29 -7.69 21.06 6.40
C GLY A 29 -8.78 22.08 6.05
N ARG A 30 -8.45 23.37 6.08
CA ARG A 30 -9.36 24.48 5.73
C ARG A 30 -9.11 25.05 4.32
N ARG A 31 -8.15 24.52 3.60
CA ARG A 31 -7.76 25.02 2.27
C ARG A 31 -8.35 24.12 1.19
N THR A 32 -8.84 24.76 0.17
CA THR A 32 -9.31 24.09 -1.05
C THR A 32 -8.64 24.77 -2.24
N TRP A 33 -8.10 24.00 -3.15
CA TRP A 33 -7.52 24.46 -4.41
C TRP A 33 -8.38 24.00 -5.57
N SER A 34 -8.54 24.88 -6.54
CA SER A 34 -9.08 24.54 -7.84
C SER A 34 -8.04 23.79 -8.69
N TRP A 35 -8.47 23.21 -9.81
CA TRP A 35 -7.55 22.54 -10.73
C TRP A 35 -6.48 23.50 -11.25
N ALA A 36 -6.85 24.75 -11.62
CA ALA A 36 -5.89 25.74 -12.09
C ALA A 36 -4.89 26.16 -11.02
N GLU A 37 -5.36 26.36 -9.76
CA GLU A 37 -4.48 26.68 -8.65
C GLU A 37 -3.51 25.54 -8.33
N TRP A 38 -3.99 24.28 -8.39
CA TRP A 38 -3.15 23.14 -8.08
C TRP A 38 -2.11 22.88 -9.17
N ASP A 39 -2.47 23.02 -10.46
CA ASP A 39 -1.51 22.95 -11.58
C ASP A 39 -0.43 24.06 -11.48
N ASP A 40 -0.81 25.32 -11.18
CA ASP A 40 0.15 26.41 -10.99
C ASP A 40 1.13 26.09 -9.85
N ARG A 41 0.65 25.50 -8.73
CA ARG A 41 1.49 25.08 -7.62
C ARG A 41 2.50 23.99 -8.05
N VAL A 42 2.06 22.96 -8.77
CA VAL A 42 2.95 21.91 -9.31
C VAL A 42 4.01 22.50 -10.23
N ARG A 43 3.62 23.42 -11.13
CA ARG A 43 4.55 24.08 -12.05
C ARG A 43 5.51 25.03 -11.34
N ARG A 44 5.07 25.71 -10.26
CA ARG A 44 5.97 26.49 -9.39
C ARG A 44 6.92 25.59 -8.62
N ALA A 45 6.45 24.48 -8.08
CA ALA A 45 7.30 23.50 -7.42
C ALA A 45 8.39 22.98 -8.38
N ALA A 46 8.06 22.71 -9.64
CA ALA A 46 9.04 22.34 -10.65
C ALA A 46 10.06 23.48 -10.89
N GLY A 47 9.61 24.74 -10.97
CA GLY A 47 10.49 25.90 -11.08
C GLY A 47 11.42 26.07 -9.87
N GLY A 48 10.89 25.86 -8.67
CA GLY A 48 11.65 25.87 -7.44
C GLY A 48 12.71 24.77 -7.37
N LEU A 49 12.34 23.52 -7.72
CA LEU A 49 13.28 22.40 -7.82
C LEU A 49 14.39 22.67 -8.84
N ARG A 50 14.02 23.21 -10.00
CA ARG A 50 14.99 23.61 -11.03
C ARG A 50 15.95 24.68 -10.53
N SER A 51 15.50 25.62 -9.68
CA SER A 51 16.37 26.62 -9.07
C SER A 51 17.39 26.04 -8.08
N PHE A 52 17.09 24.86 -7.51
CA PHE A 52 18.02 24.06 -6.71
C PHE A 52 18.92 23.16 -7.56
N GLY A 53 18.84 23.26 -8.90
CA GLY A 53 19.63 22.45 -9.82
C GLY A 53 19.12 21.02 -9.97
N ILE A 54 17.86 20.74 -9.62
CA ILE A 54 17.23 19.44 -9.84
C ILE A 54 16.78 19.32 -11.29
N GLY A 55 17.09 18.20 -11.90
CA GLY A 55 16.74 17.84 -13.27
C GLY A 55 16.72 16.34 -13.49
N ARG A 56 16.75 15.92 -14.74
CA ARG A 56 16.60 14.52 -15.14
C ARG A 56 17.62 13.60 -14.44
N GLY A 57 17.12 12.55 -13.79
CA GLY A 57 17.91 11.56 -13.08
C GLY A 57 18.24 11.92 -11.63
N ASP A 58 17.96 13.15 -11.18
CA ASP A 58 18.10 13.52 -9.78
C ASP A 58 16.96 12.94 -8.92
N VAL A 59 17.17 12.91 -7.60
CA VAL A 59 16.16 12.48 -6.63
C VAL A 59 15.97 13.57 -5.59
N VAL A 60 14.73 13.85 -5.25
CA VAL A 60 14.33 14.60 -4.05
C VAL A 60 13.64 13.66 -3.07
N ALA A 61 13.54 14.03 -1.80
CA ALA A 61 12.84 13.20 -0.81
C ALA A 61 11.76 14.00 -0.08
N PHE A 62 10.69 13.33 0.31
CA PHE A 62 9.61 13.88 1.09
C PHE A 62 9.40 13.05 2.37
N LEU A 63 9.55 13.67 3.52
CA LEU A 63 9.41 13.06 4.84
C LEU A 63 8.35 13.80 5.66
N ASP A 64 7.11 13.39 5.53
CA ASP A 64 6.00 13.93 6.33
C ASP A 64 4.82 12.94 6.33
N LYS A 65 3.83 13.22 7.18
CA LYS A 65 2.48 12.68 7.09
C LYS A 65 1.84 13.10 5.76
N ASN A 66 0.61 12.67 5.50
CA ASN A 66 -0.06 13.09 4.28
C ASN A 66 -0.17 14.62 4.21
N HIS A 67 0.28 15.16 3.10
CA HIS A 67 0.20 16.58 2.78
C HIS A 67 0.13 16.77 1.26
N PRO A 68 -0.67 17.72 0.72
CA PRO A 68 -0.72 17.99 -0.72
C PRO A 68 0.65 18.28 -1.35
N ALA A 69 1.55 18.92 -0.60
CA ALA A 69 2.93 19.17 -1.03
C ALA A 69 3.66 17.89 -1.48
N CYS A 70 3.37 16.72 -0.88
CA CYS A 70 3.95 15.45 -1.32
C CYS A 70 3.57 15.13 -2.76
N VAL A 71 2.31 15.31 -3.12
CA VAL A 71 1.81 15.10 -4.48
C VAL A 71 2.36 16.16 -5.43
N GLU A 72 2.37 17.42 -5.00
CA GLU A 72 2.94 18.55 -5.76
C GLU A 72 4.42 18.30 -6.11
N ILE A 73 5.23 17.90 -5.11
CA ILE A 73 6.66 17.61 -5.30
C ILE A 73 6.86 16.35 -6.16
N SER A 74 6.01 15.31 -6.02
CA SER A 74 6.10 14.11 -6.85
C SER A 74 5.84 14.43 -8.33
N MET A 75 4.79 15.19 -8.63
CA MET A 75 4.48 15.61 -9.99
C MET A 75 5.53 16.60 -10.54
N ALA A 76 5.97 17.54 -9.72
CA ALA A 76 6.97 18.54 -10.10
C ALA A 76 8.33 17.89 -10.41
N ALA A 77 8.82 16.99 -9.54
CA ALA A 77 10.06 16.25 -9.80
C ALA A 77 9.93 15.40 -11.06
N GLY A 78 8.83 14.62 -11.18
CA GLY A 78 8.55 13.83 -12.38
C GLY A 78 8.53 14.68 -13.64
N SER A 79 7.88 15.84 -13.63
CA SER A 79 7.85 16.76 -14.78
C SER A 79 9.23 17.28 -15.21
N LEU A 80 10.25 17.17 -14.35
CA LEU A 80 11.64 17.49 -14.67
C LEU A 80 12.48 16.25 -15.02
N GLY A 81 11.89 15.06 -15.09
CA GLY A 81 12.59 13.78 -15.26
C GLY A 81 13.35 13.34 -14.00
N ALA A 82 13.06 13.94 -12.85
CA ALA A 82 13.57 13.58 -11.54
C ALA A 82 12.57 12.71 -10.77
N ALA A 83 12.99 12.09 -9.68
CA ALA A 83 12.13 11.27 -8.85
C ALA A 83 11.91 11.89 -7.46
N ASN A 84 10.73 11.62 -6.86
CA ASN A 84 10.50 11.84 -5.44
C ASN A 84 10.59 10.52 -4.67
N ALA A 85 11.49 10.43 -3.69
CA ALA A 85 11.55 9.36 -2.71
C ALA A 85 10.63 9.69 -1.53
N ILE A 86 9.50 8.99 -1.41
CA ILE A 86 8.54 9.25 -0.33
C ILE A 86 8.94 8.41 0.88
N VAL A 87 9.48 9.07 1.89
CA VAL A 87 10.02 8.43 3.09
C VAL A 87 8.90 8.19 4.11
N ASN A 88 8.87 6.99 4.67
CA ASN A 88 7.92 6.66 5.73
C ASN A 88 8.26 7.45 7.01
N TRP A 89 7.39 8.36 7.40
CA TRP A 89 7.56 9.25 8.55
C TRP A 89 7.54 8.55 9.91
N ARG A 90 7.13 7.28 9.96
CA ARG A 90 7.09 6.47 11.18
C ARG A 90 8.43 5.78 11.49
N LEU A 91 9.40 5.91 10.61
CA LEU A 91 10.73 5.32 10.76
C LEU A 91 11.53 6.03 11.86
N ALA A 92 12.43 5.27 12.51
CA ALA A 92 13.42 5.82 13.42
C ALA A 92 14.54 6.54 12.66
N GLY A 93 15.33 7.37 13.36
CA GLY A 93 16.37 8.19 12.74
C GLY A 93 17.36 7.43 11.86
N ASP A 94 17.81 6.24 12.30
CA ASP A 94 18.77 5.41 11.53
C ASP A 94 18.14 4.84 10.25
N GLU A 95 16.82 4.57 10.26
CA GLU A 95 16.09 4.09 9.09
C GLU A 95 15.80 5.23 8.10
N VAL A 96 15.49 6.44 8.61
CA VAL A 96 15.35 7.65 7.80
C VAL A 96 16.68 7.99 7.14
N ASP A 97 17.77 8.00 7.90
CA ASP A 97 19.14 8.20 7.41
C ASP A 97 19.47 7.23 6.26
N TYR A 98 19.25 5.92 6.49
CA TYR A 98 19.45 4.92 5.45
C TYR A 98 18.63 5.22 4.19
N THR A 99 17.31 5.48 4.35
CA THR A 99 16.40 5.67 3.22
C THR A 99 16.74 6.90 2.39
N VAL A 100 17.05 8.02 3.05
CA VAL A 100 17.42 9.27 2.37
C VAL A 100 18.76 9.13 1.63
N ASN A 101 19.78 8.51 2.25
CA ASN A 101 21.07 8.32 1.60
C ASN A 101 21.02 7.28 0.47
N ASP A 102 20.32 6.13 0.66
CA ASP A 102 20.16 5.10 -0.38
C ASP A 102 19.39 5.63 -1.61
N SER A 103 18.45 6.58 -1.38
CA SER A 103 17.72 7.24 -2.48
C SER A 103 18.57 8.19 -3.30
N GLY A 104 19.66 8.69 -2.75
CA GLY A 104 20.49 9.73 -3.37
C GLY A 104 19.84 11.10 -3.40
N ALA A 105 18.88 11.37 -2.50
CA ALA A 105 18.13 12.62 -2.49
C ALA A 105 19.03 13.84 -2.21
N ARG A 106 18.92 14.88 -3.06
CA ARG A 106 19.66 16.15 -2.95
C ARG A 106 18.85 17.22 -2.22
N VAL A 107 17.51 17.15 -2.29
CA VAL A 107 16.60 18.05 -1.58
C VAL A 107 15.68 17.22 -0.71
N LEU A 108 15.49 17.62 0.55
CA LEU A 108 14.62 16.97 1.51
C LEU A 108 13.51 17.92 1.97
N PHE A 109 12.27 17.60 1.66
CA PHE A 109 11.08 18.28 2.21
C PHE A 109 10.65 17.56 3.48
N VAL A 110 10.48 18.32 4.57
CA VAL A 110 10.27 17.74 5.91
C VAL A 110 9.08 18.40 6.60
N GLY A 111 8.14 17.58 7.07
CA GLY A 111 7.09 18.08 7.96
C GLY A 111 7.67 18.69 9.24
N SER A 112 7.15 19.85 9.66
CA SER A 112 7.65 20.57 10.84
C SER A 112 7.71 19.71 12.11
N GLU A 113 6.78 18.77 12.27
CA GLU A 113 6.75 17.80 13.38
C GLU A 113 7.97 16.86 13.38
N LEU A 114 8.61 16.66 12.22
CA LEU A 114 9.74 15.75 12.01
C LEU A 114 11.09 16.47 11.91
N MET A 115 11.09 17.80 11.86
CA MET A 115 12.33 18.61 11.86
C MET A 115 13.28 18.26 13.01
N PRO A 116 12.83 18.05 14.27
CA PRO A 116 13.73 17.65 15.35
C PRO A 116 14.41 16.30 15.14
N LEU A 117 13.79 15.38 14.38
CA LEU A 117 14.41 14.11 13.97
C LEU A 117 15.51 14.38 12.95
N VAL A 118 15.21 15.15 11.91
CA VAL A 118 16.14 15.46 10.81
C VAL A 118 17.34 16.26 11.33
N GLU A 119 17.16 17.21 12.25
CA GLU A 119 18.25 17.95 12.88
C GLU A 119 19.26 17.01 13.60
N LYS A 120 18.77 15.99 14.30
CA LYS A 120 19.63 14.99 14.98
C LYS A 120 20.46 14.14 14.05
N ILE A 121 19.98 13.91 12.82
CA ILE A 121 20.67 13.06 11.84
C ILE A 121 21.32 13.89 10.71
N ARG A 122 21.27 15.24 10.78
CA ARG A 122 21.68 16.13 9.69
C ARG A 122 23.10 15.88 9.19
N ASP A 123 24.03 15.65 10.12
CA ASP A 123 25.45 15.37 9.80
C ASP A 123 25.64 14.02 9.08
N ARG A 124 24.64 13.14 9.14
CA ARG A 124 24.62 11.83 8.47
C ARG A 124 23.95 11.86 7.09
N LEU A 125 23.49 13.02 6.65
CA LEU A 125 22.85 13.23 5.34
C LEU A 125 23.74 14.09 4.42
N PRO A 126 24.95 13.63 4.05
CA PRO A 126 25.91 14.45 3.30
C PRO A 126 25.45 14.78 1.88
N GLY A 127 24.55 13.96 1.28
CA GLY A 127 24.00 14.18 -0.06
C GLY A 127 22.91 15.24 -0.09
N VAL A 128 22.29 15.56 1.04
CA VAL A 128 21.18 16.53 1.11
C VAL A 128 21.73 17.94 1.11
N GLU A 129 21.57 18.66 0.03
CA GLU A 129 22.04 20.04 -0.18
C GLU A 129 21.06 21.07 0.41
N LYS A 130 19.75 20.77 0.38
CA LYS A 130 18.67 21.64 0.85
C LYS A 130 17.67 20.85 1.71
N VAL A 131 17.21 21.47 2.77
CA VAL A 131 16.04 21.03 3.55
C VAL A 131 15.02 22.14 3.47
N VAL A 132 13.77 21.79 3.23
CA VAL A 132 12.63 22.73 3.16
C VAL A 132 11.57 22.23 4.14
N GLU A 133 11.20 23.07 5.10
CA GLU A 133 10.17 22.75 6.09
C GLU A 133 8.76 22.91 5.48
N VAL A 134 7.88 21.94 5.78
CA VAL A 134 6.47 21.91 5.39
C VAL A 134 5.62 21.95 6.66
N THR A 135 4.77 22.95 6.83
CA THR A 135 3.89 23.00 8.01
C THR A 135 2.53 22.32 7.73
N PRO A 136 1.91 21.67 8.74
CA PRO A 136 0.68 20.90 8.54
C PRO A 136 -0.50 21.69 7.98
N GLU A 137 -0.63 22.97 8.34
CA GLU A 137 -1.77 23.78 7.92
C GLU A 137 -1.43 24.76 6.78
N GLY A 138 -0.15 24.96 6.50
CA GLY A 138 0.32 26.03 5.63
C GLY A 138 0.02 27.42 6.23
N GLY A 139 0.48 28.48 5.60
CA GLY A 139 0.12 29.83 6.01
C GLY A 139 1.32 30.76 6.16
N GLU A 140 1.14 31.85 6.90
CA GLU A 140 2.18 32.87 7.11
C GLU A 140 3.35 32.25 7.89
N GLY A 141 4.57 32.33 7.33
CA GLY A 141 5.77 31.74 7.92
C GLY A 141 6.08 30.30 7.48
N ASP A 142 5.26 29.69 6.64
CA ASP A 142 5.53 28.38 6.03
C ASP A 142 6.64 28.50 4.96
N GLU A 143 7.76 27.82 5.19
CA GLU A 143 8.91 27.88 4.29
C GLU A 143 8.58 27.30 2.92
N TYR A 144 7.82 26.19 2.86
CA TYR A 144 7.38 25.58 1.60
C TYR A 144 6.49 26.53 0.80
N GLU A 145 5.50 27.17 1.42
CA GLU A 145 4.60 28.11 0.75
C GLU A 145 5.38 29.37 0.28
N ALA A 146 6.31 29.88 1.08
CA ALA A 146 7.16 31.00 0.69
C ALA A 146 8.08 30.64 -0.49
N TRP A 147 8.69 29.45 -0.46
CA TRP A 147 9.52 28.92 -1.54
C TRP A 147 8.70 28.75 -2.83
N LEU A 148 7.50 28.18 -2.72
CA LEU A 148 6.59 27.98 -3.85
C LEU A 148 6.16 29.32 -4.47
N ALA A 149 5.78 30.30 -3.64
CA ALA A 149 5.35 31.61 -4.09
C ALA A 149 6.46 32.39 -4.81
N ALA A 150 7.72 32.22 -4.38
CA ALA A 150 8.87 32.86 -5.01
C ALA A 150 9.29 32.19 -6.33
N ALA A 151 8.87 30.97 -6.57
CA ALA A 151 9.27 30.22 -7.77
C ALA A 151 8.51 30.68 -9.02
N THR A 152 9.21 30.71 -10.14
CA THR A 152 8.58 30.92 -11.47
C THR A 152 8.06 29.59 -12.00
N PRO A 153 6.78 29.47 -12.39
CA PRO A 153 6.25 28.22 -12.93
C PRO A 153 6.97 27.84 -14.23
N VAL A 154 7.28 26.55 -14.36
CA VAL A 154 7.92 26.00 -15.57
C VAL A 154 7.08 24.87 -16.15
N SER A 155 7.20 24.65 -17.46
CA SER A 155 6.62 23.52 -18.16
C SER A 155 7.63 22.37 -18.21
N ARG A 156 7.12 21.16 -18.42
CA ARG A 156 7.95 19.97 -18.64
C ARG A 156 8.88 20.19 -19.84
N PRO A 157 10.19 19.91 -19.70
CA PRO A 157 11.12 19.88 -20.82
C PRO A 157 10.77 18.78 -21.84
N ASP A 158 11.10 19.01 -23.11
CA ASP A 158 10.78 18.06 -24.20
C ASP A 158 11.59 16.75 -24.15
N ASP A 159 12.69 16.71 -23.39
CA ASP A 159 13.58 15.57 -23.24
C ASP A 159 13.21 14.63 -22.08
N VAL A 160 12.15 14.94 -21.34
CA VAL A 160 11.60 14.03 -20.31
C VAL A 160 10.89 12.86 -20.97
N ASP A 161 11.26 11.65 -20.57
CA ASP A 161 10.74 10.40 -21.11
C ASP A 161 9.72 9.75 -20.18
N PRO A 162 8.62 9.17 -20.67
CA PRO A 162 7.71 8.38 -19.83
C PRO A 162 8.38 7.23 -19.05
N GLU A 163 9.53 6.76 -19.50
CA GLU A 163 10.35 5.75 -18.79
C GLU A 163 11.33 6.36 -17.77
N ASP A 164 11.33 7.68 -17.59
CA ASP A 164 12.02 8.30 -16.46
C ASP A 164 11.32 7.93 -15.15
N VAL A 165 12.12 7.67 -14.10
CA VAL A 165 11.59 7.37 -12.77
C VAL A 165 11.00 8.62 -12.16
N CYS A 166 9.74 8.57 -11.75
CA CYS A 166 9.05 9.69 -11.09
C CYS A 166 8.86 9.47 -9.59
N LEU A 167 8.80 8.21 -9.13
CA LEU A 167 8.69 7.87 -7.72
C LEU A 167 9.71 6.79 -7.33
N VAL A 168 10.26 6.90 -6.12
CA VAL A 168 11.01 5.85 -5.44
C VAL A 168 10.28 5.53 -4.15
N MET A 169 9.81 4.28 -4.01
CA MET A 169 9.05 3.86 -2.85
C MET A 169 9.75 2.71 -2.15
N TYR A 170 9.97 2.84 -0.85
CA TYR A 170 10.72 1.83 -0.11
C TYR A 170 9.79 0.71 0.39
N SER A 171 10.02 -0.51 -0.12
CA SER A 171 9.38 -1.72 0.35
C SER A 171 10.25 -2.42 1.41
N SER A 172 9.60 -3.01 2.43
CA SER A 172 10.31 -3.81 3.44
C SER A 172 10.82 -5.10 2.79
N GLY A 173 12.09 -5.09 2.40
CA GLY A 173 12.76 -6.25 1.82
C GLY A 173 12.79 -7.44 2.77
N THR A 174 12.90 -8.64 2.21
CA THR A 174 13.03 -9.90 2.97
C THR A 174 14.43 -10.07 3.59
N THR A 175 15.41 -9.27 3.16
CA THR A 175 16.85 -9.48 3.39
C THR A 175 17.52 -8.45 4.31
N GLY A 176 16.76 -7.66 5.09
CA GLY A 176 17.30 -6.71 6.06
C GLY A 176 16.90 -5.26 5.79
N HIS A 177 17.60 -4.53 4.94
CA HIS A 177 17.28 -3.13 4.65
C HIS A 177 16.18 -2.98 3.60
N PRO A 178 15.32 -1.96 3.70
CA PRO A 178 14.32 -1.63 2.69
C PRO A 178 14.97 -1.40 1.31
N LYS A 179 14.23 -1.71 0.24
CA LYS A 179 14.67 -1.51 -1.14
C LYS A 179 13.84 -0.42 -1.80
N GLY A 180 14.49 0.52 -2.48
CA GLY A 180 13.82 1.56 -3.26
C GLY A 180 13.28 0.98 -4.57
N VAL A 181 11.97 0.87 -4.68
CA VAL A 181 11.27 0.46 -5.91
C VAL A 181 11.17 1.66 -6.84
N MET A 182 11.74 1.56 -8.03
CA MET A 182 11.73 2.63 -9.04
C MET A 182 10.48 2.52 -9.91
N LEU A 183 9.58 3.50 -9.80
CA LEU A 183 8.37 3.61 -10.59
C LEU A 183 8.49 4.73 -11.62
N THR A 184 8.30 4.41 -12.89
CA THR A 184 8.32 5.36 -14.00
C THR A 184 6.96 6.01 -14.21
N HIS A 185 6.90 7.07 -15.02
CA HIS A 185 5.61 7.61 -15.45
C HIS A 185 4.75 6.54 -16.12
N THR A 186 5.35 5.72 -17.01
CA THR A 186 4.65 4.62 -17.67
C THR A 186 4.03 3.67 -16.63
N ASN A 187 4.79 3.25 -15.60
CA ASN A 187 4.26 2.32 -14.58
C ASN A 187 3.04 2.89 -13.86
N MET A 188 3.13 4.15 -13.41
CA MET A 188 2.05 4.81 -12.66
C MET A 188 0.82 5.11 -13.54
N VAL A 189 1.03 5.52 -14.79
CA VAL A 189 -0.05 5.78 -15.74
C VAL A 189 -0.75 4.49 -16.16
N GLU A 190 0.00 3.44 -16.53
CA GLU A 190 -0.58 2.14 -16.87
C GLU A 190 -1.34 1.54 -15.70
N HIS A 191 -0.80 1.64 -14.46
CA HIS A 191 -1.53 1.23 -13.26
C HIS A 191 -2.88 1.95 -13.15
N THR A 192 -2.89 3.29 -13.30
CA THR A 192 -4.11 4.08 -13.17
C THR A 192 -5.13 3.69 -14.25
N LEU A 193 -4.69 3.47 -15.50
CA LEU A 193 -5.55 3.05 -16.61
C LEU A 193 -6.08 1.62 -16.42
N ASN A 194 -5.22 0.69 -16.01
CA ASN A 194 -5.57 -0.72 -15.84
C ASN A 194 -6.53 -0.95 -14.67
N ALA A 195 -6.31 -0.24 -13.55
CA ALA A 195 -7.14 -0.40 -12.36
C ALA A 195 -8.42 0.45 -12.40
N HIS A 196 -8.60 1.28 -13.42
CA HIS A 196 -9.68 2.27 -13.51
C HIS A 196 -11.08 1.67 -13.33
N ASP A 197 -11.35 0.48 -13.86
CA ASP A 197 -12.67 -0.17 -13.79
C ASP A 197 -13.15 -0.39 -12.33
N GLY A 198 -12.21 -0.60 -11.39
CA GLY A 198 -12.52 -0.68 -9.96
C GLY A 198 -12.73 0.68 -9.27
N TRP A 199 -12.47 1.79 -9.97
CA TRP A 199 -12.52 3.15 -9.43
C TRP A 199 -13.42 4.07 -10.24
N VAL A 200 -14.40 3.53 -10.94
CA VAL A 200 -15.33 4.33 -11.74
C VAL A 200 -16.03 5.33 -10.85
N PHE A 201 -15.65 6.61 -10.99
CA PHE A 201 -16.28 7.71 -10.30
C PHE A 201 -17.47 8.23 -11.10
N GLU A 202 -18.47 8.77 -10.38
CA GLU A 202 -19.63 9.42 -10.98
C GLU A 202 -19.62 10.93 -10.69
N PRO A 203 -20.33 11.72 -11.49
CA PRO A 203 -20.49 13.15 -11.22
C PRO A 203 -21.03 13.40 -9.80
N GLY A 204 -20.31 14.21 -9.03
CA GLY A 204 -20.64 14.50 -7.64
C GLY A 204 -19.93 13.61 -6.62
N ASP A 205 -19.19 12.60 -7.04
CA ASP A 205 -18.30 11.85 -6.14
C ASP A 205 -17.15 12.75 -5.63
N LYS A 206 -16.69 12.43 -4.43
CA LYS A 206 -15.52 13.05 -3.81
C LYS A 206 -14.68 11.97 -3.14
N SER A 207 -13.39 11.94 -3.48
CA SER A 207 -12.45 10.94 -2.99
C SER A 207 -11.88 11.32 -1.63
N MET A 208 -11.76 10.37 -0.69
CA MET A 208 -11.07 10.54 0.59
C MET A 208 -9.67 9.90 0.52
N VAL A 209 -8.64 10.72 0.44
CA VAL A 209 -7.23 10.31 0.43
C VAL A 209 -6.70 10.25 1.85
N SER A 210 -6.80 9.08 2.49
CA SER A 210 -6.39 8.85 3.88
C SER A 210 -5.30 7.80 4.05
N MET A 211 -5.08 6.95 3.03
CA MET A 211 -3.94 6.05 3.04
C MET A 211 -2.63 6.83 3.03
N PRO A 212 -1.60 6.38 3.78
CA PRO A 212 -0.31 7.06 3.79
C PRO A 212 0.32 7.15 2.40
N LEU A 213 0.77 8.34 2.02
CA LEU A 213 1.38 8.59 0.70
C LEU A 213 2.74 7.90 0.52
N PHE A 214 3.44 7.55 1.60
CA PHE A 214 4.67 6.74 1.51
C PHE A 214 4.41 5.27 1.15
N HIS A 215 3.14 4.85 1.12
CA HIS A 215 2.70 3.60 0.53
C HIS A 215 2.18 3.82 -0.89
N VAL A 216 2.50 2.88 -1.77
CA VAL A 216 2.00 2.90 -3.14
C VAL A 216 0.47 2.97 -3.18
N GLY A 217 -0.24 2.30 -2.25
CA GLY A 217 -1.69 2.39 -2.14
C GLY A 217 -2.21 3.82 -1.90
N GLY A 218 -1.50 4.67 -1.14
CA GLY A 218 -1.84 6.08 -0.97
C GLY A 218 -1.49 6.93 -2.18
N SER A 219 -0.25 6.79 -2.68
CA SER A 219 0.24 7.57 -3.82
C SER A 219 -0.48 7.22 -5.13
N SER A 220 -0.83 5.95 -5.37
CA SER A 220 -1.60 5.57 -6.55
C SER A 220 -3.08 5.94 -6.43
N TYR A 221 -3.65 5.87 -5.21
CA TYR A 221 -5.06 6.19 -5.02
C TYR A 221 -5.40 7.64 -5.34
N VAL A 222 -4.53 8.61 -5.00
CA VAL A 222 -4.76 10.02 -5.35
C VAL A 222 -4.80 10.23 -6.86
N LEU A 223 -4.08 9.42 -7.64
CA LEU A 223 -4.07 9.54 -9.10
C LEU A 223 -5.40 9.15 -9.76
N PHE A 224 -6.22 8.28 -9.14
CA PHE A 224 -7.54 7.93 -9.67
C PHE A 224 -8.48 9.14 -9.65
N GLY A 225 -8.54 9.89 -8.54
CA GLY A 225 -9.33 11.13 -8.47
C GLY A 225 -8.86 12.17 -9.49
N ILE A 226 -7.54 12.34 -9.64
CA ILE A 226 -6.96 13.25 -10.63
C ILE A 226 -7.26 12.75 -12.06
N HIS A 227 -7.22 11.43 -12.31
CA HIS A 227 -7.52 10.87 -13.63
C HIS A 227 -8.92 11.24 -14.10
N ASP A 228 -9.90 11.13 -13.23
CA ASP A 228 -11.32 11.37 -13.54
C ASP A 228 -11.78 12.82 -13.29
N GLY A 229 -10.92 13.69 -12.80
CA GLY A 229 -11.27 15.07 -12.46
C GLY A 229 -12.21 15.16 -11.25
N ILE A 230 -12.09 14.20 -10.32
CA ILE A 230 -12.90 14.12 -9.11
C ILE A 230 -12.17 14.82 -7.96
N PRO A 231 -12.84 15.74 -7.25
CA PRO A 231 -12.22 16.42 -6.11
C PRO A 231 -11.85 15.42 -5.01
N SER A 232 -10.73 15.68 -4.35
CA SER A 232 -10.24 14.86 -3.25
C SER A 232 -10.20 15.63 -1.94
N ILE A 233 -10.55 14.98 -0.84
CA ILE A 233 -10.26 15.45 0.52
C ILE A 233 -9.13 14.61 1.07
N MET A 234 -7.98 15.23 1.30
CA MET A 234 -6.84 14.55 1.90
C MET A 234 -6.86 14.73 3.41
N THR A 235 -6.70 13.64 4.14
CA THR A 235 -6.50 13.67 5.59
C THR A 235 -5.03 13.50 5.93
N ARG A 236 -4.56 14.17 7.00
CA ARG A 236 -3.18 14.06 7.43
C ARG A 236 -2.84 12.65 7.92
N GLU A 237 -3.77 12.02 8.63
CA GLU A 237 -3.71 10.64 9.12
C GLU A 237 -5.12 10.01 9.07
N PRO A 238 -5.23 8.68 9.03
CA PRO A 238 -6.52 7.98 9.02
C PRO A 238 -7.10 7.82 10.44
N ASP A 239 -7.06 8.86 11.27
CA ASP A 239 -7.70 8.85 12.58
C ASP A 239 -9.21 9.13 12.49
N GLY A 240 -9.96 8.74 13.53
CA GLY A 240 -11.42 8.81 13.51
C GLY A 240 -11.99 10.21 13.28
N ALA A 241 -11.34 11.27 13.80
CA ALA A 241 -11.80 12.65 13.62
C ALA A 241 -11.56 13.15 12.18
N SER A 242 -10.38 12.84 11.63
CA SER A 242 -10.00 13.17 10.26
C SER A 242 -10.90 12.48 9.24
N LEU A 243 -11.17 11.18 9.43
CA LEU A 243 -12.07 10.40 8.56
C LEU A 243 -13.51 10.93 8.63
N ALA A 244 -14.01 11.18 9.85
CA ALA A 244 -15.34 11.77 10.03
C ALA A 244 -15.44 13.16 9.37
N GLY A 245 -14.42 14.00 9.53
CA GLY A 245 -14.35 15.31 8.88
C GLY A 245 -14.39 15.22 7.35
N ALA A 246 -13.70 14.27 6.76
CA ALA A 246 -13.71 14.06 5.32
C ALA A 246 -15.10 13.61 4.81
N ILE A 247 -15.77 12.68 5.50
CA ILE A 247 -17.13 12.23 5.14
C ILE A 247 -18.12 13.39 5.27
N LEU A 248 -18.04 14.18 6.36
CA LEU A 248 -18.87 15.37 6.52
C LEU A 248 -18.56 16.45 5.49
N GLY A 249 -17.35 16.51 4.95
CA GLY A 249 -16.93 17.33 3.81
C GLY A 249 -17.43 16.84 2.46
N GLY A 250 -18.17 15.72 2.45
CA GLY A 250 -18.81 15.16 1.25
C GLY A 250 -18.04 14.03 0.59
N ALA A 251 -16.93 13.55 1.19
CA ALA A 251 -16.24 12.37 0.66
C ALA A 251 -17.13 11.13 0.77
N ASN A 252 -17.28 10.41 -0.34
CA ASN A 252 -18.14 9.25 -0.45
C ASN A 252 -17.43 8.02 -1.02
N ARG A 253 -16.15 8.14 -1.34
CA ARG A 253 -15.29 7.05 -1.82
C ARG A 253 -13.98 7.04 -1.07
N THR A 254 -13.52 5.85 -0.67
CA THR A 254 -12.28 5.71 0.11
C THR A 254 -11.55 4.41 -0.17
N PHE A 255 -10.26 4.43 0.09
CA PHE A 255 -9.41 3.23 0.22
C PHE A 255 -8.78 3.21 1.60
N LEU A 256 -9.06 2.19 2.39
CA LEU A 256 -8.52 2.03 3.75
C LEU A 256 -8.15 0.57 4.04
N VAL A 257 -7.22 0.37 4.96
CA VAL A 257 -6.82 -0.98 5.40
C VAL A 257 -7.87 -1.60 6.33
N PRO A 258 -7.98 -2.94 6.41
CA PRO A 258 -8.93 -3.64 7.28
C PRO A 258 -8.88 -3.22 8.75
N ALA A 259 -7.71 -2.87 9.28
CA ALA A 259 -7.56 -2.42 10.66
C ALA A 259 -8.35 -1.13 10.97
N VAL A 260 -8.43 -0.19 10.02
CA VAL A 260 -9.24 1.03 10.16
C VAL A 260 -10.73 0.68 10.17
N LEU A 261 -11.16 -0.25 9.30
CA LEU A 261 -12.54 -0.74 9.27
C LEU A 261 -12.95 -1.35 10.62
N ALA A 262 -12.08 -2.17 11.23
CA ALA A 262 -12.33 -2.75 12.54
C ALA A 262 -12.50 -1.66 13.62
N GLN A 263 -11.65 -0.63 13.59
CA GLN A 263 -11.77 0.50 14.53
C GLN A 263 -13.08 1.26 14.37
N VAL A 264 -13.54 1.50 13.15
CA VAL A 264 -14.82 2.18 12.87
C VAL A 264 -16.00 1.38 13.41
N LEU A 265 -16.03 0.06 13.18
CA LEU A 265 -17.11 -0.80 13.70
C LEU A 265 -17.13 -0.84 15.23
N GLN A 266 -15.97 -0.70 15.87
CA GLN A 266 -15.84 -0.66 17.34
C GLN A 266 -16.11 0.73 17.95
N ALA A 267 -16.05 1.80 17.16
CA ALA A 267 -16.22 3.17 17.64
C ALA A 267 -17.66 3.54 18.04
N GLY A 268 -18.61 2.64 17.77
CA GLY A 268 -20.01 2.77 18.18
C GLY A 268 -20.97 3.22 17.07
N PRO A 269 -22.27 3.30 17.38
CA PRO A 269 -23.33 3.43 16.38
C PRO A 269 -23.26 4.73 15.56
N ASP A 270 -22.78 5.82 16.12
CA ASP A 270 -22.68 7.10 15.41
C ASP A 270 -21.59 7.05 14.34
N ALA A 271 -20.44 6.42 14.62
CA ALA A 271 -19.37 6.20 13.65
C ALA A 271 -19.85 5.25 12.54
N VAL A 272 -20.49 4.15 12.90
CA VAL A 272 -21.07 3.20 11.93
C VAL A 272 -22.07 3.89 11.02
N LYS A 273 -22.99 4.71 11.59
CA LYS A 273 -23.95 5.48 10.82
C LYS A 273 -23.29 6.47 9.86
N LEU A 274 -22.25 7.17 10.31
CA LEU A 274 -21.53 8.16 9.48
C LEU A 274 -20.85 7.48 8.28
N PHE A 275 -20.19 6.34 8.51
CA PHE A 275 -19.52 5.60 7.45
C PHE A 275 -20.48 4.96 6.44
N GLY A 276 -21.76 4.77 6.80
CA GLY A 276 -22.82 4.39 5.87
C GLY A 276 -23.14 5.44 4.79
N ALA A 277 -22.57 6.65 4.88
CA ALA A 277 -22.62 7.63 3.79
C ALA A 277 -21.59 7.34 2.67
N LEU A 278 -20.64 6.42 2.90
CA LEU A 278 -19.70 5.99 1.87
C LEU A 278 -20.41 5.12 0.83
N ARG A 279 -20.31 5.54 -0.42
CA ARG A 279 -20.82 4.78 -1.56
C ARG A 279 -19.91 3.60 -1.91
N THR A 280 -18.61 3.81 -1.82
CA THR A 280 -17.62 2.76 -2.06
C THR A 280 -16.59 2.72 -0.94
N TYR A 281 -16.36 1.53 -0.43
CA TYR A 281 -15.28 1.23 0.50
C TYR A 281 -14.32 0.24 -0.17
N THR A 282 -13.18 0.75 -0.62
CA THR A 282 -12.11 -0.12 -1.11
C THR A 282 -11.20 -0.53 0.05
N TYR A 283 -10.78 -1.78 0.06
CA TYR A 283 -9.86 -2.31 1.08
C TYR A 283 -8.78 -3.21 0.46
N GLY A 284 -7.65 -3.30 1.14
CA GLY A 284 -6.52 -4.11 0.68
C GLY A 284 -5.24 -3.81 1.45
N ALA A 285 -4.10 -4.04 0.83
CA ALA A 285 -2.76 -3.90 1.40
C ALA A 285 -2.45 -4.85 2.58
N SER A 286 -3.46 -5.49 3.15
CA SER A 286 -3.35 -6.57 4.15
C SER A 286 -4.56 -7.51 4.04
N PRO A 287 -4.45 -8.77 4.53
CA PRO A 287 -5.57 -9.70 4.54
C PRO A 287 -6.79 -9.15 5.29
N MET A 288 -7.99 -9.35 4.72
CA MET A 288 -9.26 -9.00 5.35
C MET A 288 -9.82 -10.23 6.07
N PRO A 289 -9.97 -10.20 7.40
CA PRO A 289 -10.66 -11.27 8.11
C PRO A 289 -12.11 -11.39 7.65
N LEU A 290 -12.54 -12.60 7.27
CA LEU A 290 -13.88 -12.83 6.76
C LEU A 290 -15.00 -12.41 7.74
N PRO A 291 -14.89 -12.65 9.06
CA PRO A 291 -15.87 -12.13 10.02
C PRO A 291 -15.98 -10.60 10.02
N LEU A 292 -14.86 -9.90 9.88
CA LEU A 292 -14.83 -8.44 9.80
C LEU A 292 -15.53 -7.93 8.53
N LEU A 293 -15.24 -8.56 7.38
CA LEU A 293 -15.88 -8.22 6.11
C LEU A 293 -17.39 -8.42 6.18
N ARG A 294 -17.85 -9.55 6.71
CA ARG A 294 -19.29 -9.83 6.87
C ARG A 294 -19.96 -8.83 7.79
N ALA A 295 -19.34 -8.49 8.92
CA ALA A 295 -19.86 -7.47 9.84
C ALA A 295 -19.96 -6.09 9.17
N ALA A 296 -19.00 -5.72 8.33
CA ALA A 296 -19.03 -4.47 7.58
C ALA A 296 -20.14 -4.46 6.53
N MET A 297 -20.30 -5.54 5.78
CA MET A 297 -21.36 -5.69 4.77
C MET A 297 -22.77 -5.66 5.39
N GLU A 298 -22.92 -6.22 6.59
CA GLU A 298 -24.18 -6.15 7.35
C GLU A 298 -24.44 -4.73 7.87
N ALA A 299 -23.42 -4.03 8.37
CA ALA A 299 -23.53 -2.67 8.86
C ALA A 299 -23.82 -1.65 7.75
N TRP A 300 -23.32 -1.89 6.54
CA TRP A 300 -23.44 -0.99 5.38
C TRP A 300 -23.88 -1.75 4.12
N PRO A 301 -25.17 -2.17 4.06
CA PRO A 301 -25.67 -3.01 2.96
C PRO A 301 -25.67 -2.30 1.59
N ASP A 302 -25.74 -0.97 1.59
CA ASP A 302 -25.76 -0.15 0.37
C ASP A 302 -24.38 0.30 -0.09
N THR A 303 -23.31 0.03 0.70
CA THR A 303 -21.93 0.36 0.34
C THR A 303 -21.35 -0.69 -0.59
N ASP A 304 -20.73 -0.27 -1.67
CA ASP A 304 -19.96 -1.14 -2.57
C ASP A 304 -18.58 -1.42 -1.98
N PHE A 305 -18.34 -2.68 -1.67
CA PHE A 305 -17.02 -3.14 -1.22
C PHE A 305 -16.18 -3.58 -2.42
N ILE A 306 -14.93 -3.15 -2.46
CA ILE A 306 -13.94 -3.56 -3.47
C ILE A 306 -12.68 -3.98 -2.75
N GLN A 307 -12.24 -5.23 -2.95
CA GLN A 307 -10.92 -5.64 -2.50
C GLN A 307 -9.89 -5.38 -3.58
N VAL A 308 -8.68 -4.98 -3.17
CA VAL A 308 -7.53 -4.87 -4.07
C VAL A 308 -6.34 -5.66 -3.51
N TYR A 309 -5.68 -6.41 -4.38
CA TYR A 309 -4.38 -7.02 -4.10
C TYR A 309 -3.35 -6.47 -5.08
N GLY A 310 -2.14 -6.29 -4.57
CA GLY A 310 -1.00 -5.86 -5.35
C GLY A 310 0.20 -5.52 -4.47
N LEU A 311 1.25 -5.03 -5.11
CA LEU A 311 2.55 -4.78 -4.51
C LEU A 311 3.10 -3.45 -5.01
N THR A 312 4.05 -2.90 -4.25
CA THR A 312 4.77 -1.67 -4.65
C THR A 312 5.46 -1.87 -6.00
N GLU A 313 6.00 -3.06 -6.23
CA GLU A 313 6.72 -3.47 -7.44
C GLU A 313 5.84 -3.46 -8.71
N VAL A 314 4.52 -3.48 -8.56
CA VAL A 314 3.56 -3.35 -9.69
C VAL A 314 2.73 -2.06 -9.59
N ALA A 315 3.31 -1.01 -9.03
CA ALA A 315 2.72 0.32 -8.86
C ALA A 315 1.41 0.35 -8.04
N GLY A 316 1.02 -0.75 -7.41
CA GLY A 316 -0.18 -0.84 -6.58
C GLY A 316 -1.03 -2.07 -6.89
N VAL A 317 -2.16 -1.87 -7.57
CA VAL A 317 -3.20 -2.89 -7.78
C VAL A 317 -2.85 -3.83 -8.93
N ALA A 318 -3.02 -5.13 -8.71
CA ALA A 318 -2.91 -6.18 -9.73
C ALA A 318 -4.22 -6.95 -9.93
N THR A 319 -5.05 -7.06 -8.88
CA THR A 319 -6.36 -7.73 -8.96
C THR A 319 -7.42 -6.95 -8.22
N HIS A 320 -8.69 -7.11 -8.65
CA HIS A 320 -9.88 -6.58 -7.99
C HIS A 320 -10.87 -7.71 -7.63
N LEU A 321 -11.41 -7.69 -6.41
CA LEU A 321 -12.67 -8.34 -6.11
C LEU A 321 -13.77 -7.28 -6.14
N MET A 322 -14.64 -7.36 -7.14
CA MET A 322 -15.67 -6.37 -7.41
C MET A 322 -16.91 -6.53 -6.50
N PRO A 323 -17.79 -5.52 -6.38
CA PRO A 323 -18.97 -5.55 -5.50
C PRO A 323 -19.90 -6.72 -5.77
N GLU A 324 -20.03 -7.14 -7.02
CA GLU A 324 -20.89 -8.26 -7.42
C GLU A 324 -20.43 -9.57 -6.77
N ALA A 325 -19.11 -9.80 -6.75
CA ALA A 325 -18.53 -10.99 -6.12
C ALA A 325 -18.66 -10.97 -4.59
N HIS A 326 -18.72 -9.78 -3.96
CA HIS A 326 -19.00 -9.66 -2.52
C HIS A 326 -20.45 -10.07 -2.16
N ARG A 327 -21.38 -9.91 -3.10
CA ARG A 327 -22.82 -10.19 -2.91
C ARG A 327 -23.26 -11.51 -3.52
N ASP A 328 -22.35 -12.27 -4.10
CA ASP A 328 -22.64 -13.55 -4.73
C ASP A 328 -22.86 -14.65 -3.67
N ALA A 329 -24.13 -14.97 -3.42
CA ALA A 329 -24.51 -15.99 -2.46
C ALA A 329 -24.27 -17.42 -2.96
N GLU A 330 -24.10 -17.63 -4.28
CA GLU A 330 -23.82 -18.93 -4.87
C GLU A 330 -22.33 -19.30 -4.73
N HIS A 331 -21.44 -18.28 -4.62
CA HIS A 331 -20.00 -18.43 -4.52
C HIS A 331 -19.40 -17.69 -3.33
N PRO A 332 -19.79 -18.05 -2.08
CA PRO A 332 -19.32 -17.35 -0.88
C PRO A 332 -17.79 -17.46 -0.64
N GLU A 333 -17.13 -18.46 -1.26
CA GLU A 333 -15.67 -18.61 -1.21
C GLU A 333 -14.92 -17.45 -1.87
N ARG A 334 -15.53 -16.73 -2.83
CA ARG A 334 -14.94 -15.56 -3.48
C ARG A 334 -14.60 -14.43 -2.49
N LEU A 335 -15.30 -14.34 -1.37
CA LEU A 335 -14.97 -13.39 -0.29
C LEU A 335 -13.57 -13.57 0.31
N THR A 336 -12.95 -14.72 0.09
CA THR A 336 -11.58 -15.00 0.52
C THR A 336 -10.56 -14.90 -0.60
N SER A 337 -11.00 -14.62 -1.83
CA SER A 337 -10.11 -14.38 -2.96
C SER A 337 -9.60 -12.95 -2.98
N ALA A 338 -8.53 -12.72 -3.71
CA ALA A 338 -8.03 -11.39 -4.07
C ALA A 338 -8.72 -10.83 -5.32
N GLY A 339 -9.75 -11.50 -5.83
CA GLY A 339 -10.45 -11.14 -7.06
C GLY A 339 -9.75 -11.63 -8.32
N GLN A 340 -10.08 -10.98 -9.42
CA GLN A 340 -9.57 -11.31 -10.75
C GLN A 340 -8.50 -10.29 -11.20
N PRO A 341 -7.56 -10.67 -12.08
CA PRO A 341 -6.59 -9.74 -12.66
C PRO A 341 -7.27 -8.55 -13.32
N ILE A 342 -6.73 -7.35 -13.06
CA ILE A 342 -7.18 -6.14 -13.76
C ILE A 342 -6.73 -6.17 -15.24
N PRO A 343 -7.37 -5.39 -16.13
CA PRO A 343 -6.89 -5.22 -17.50
C PRO A 343 -5.39 -4.93 -17.55
N GLY A 344 -4.67 -5.54 -18.50
CA GLY A 344 -3.24 -5.35 -18.66
C GLY A 344 -2.34 -6.07 -17.64
N VAL A 345 -2.90 -6.90 -16.78
CA VAL A 345 -2.16 -7.78 -15.86
C VAL A 345 -2.41 -9.24 -16.22
N GLU A 346 -1.32 -9.96 -16.51
CA GLU A 346 -1.32 -11.39 -16.67
C GLU A 346 -0.88 -12.06 -15.36
N VAL A 347 -1.52 -13.17 -15.01
CA VAL A 347 -1.21 -13.95 -13.81
C VAL A 347 -0.93 -15.40 -14.22
N ARG A 348 0.11 -15.99 -13.65
CA ARG A 348 0.35 -17.42 -13.69
C ARG A 348 0.75 -17.94 -12.31
N VAL A 349 0.54 -19.22 -12.07
CA VAL A 349 0.96 -19.92 -10.86
C VAL A 349 2.08 -20.86 -11.22
N VAL A 350 3.20 -20.77 -10.53
CA VAL A 350 4.45 -21.43 -10.86
C VAL A 350 4.93 -22.26 -9.67
N ASP A 351 5.37 -23.48 -9.92
CA ASP A 351 6.03 -24.31 -8.91
C ASP A 351 7.37 -23.65 -8.51
N PRO A 352 7.57 -23.28 -7.24
CA PRO A 352 8.78 -22.56 -6.83
C PRO A 352 10.07 -23.40 -6.90
N GLY A 353 9.96 -24.74 -6.95
CA GLY A 353 11.11 -25.65 -7.04
C GLY A 353 11.52 -25.94 -8.48
N THR A 354 10.55 -26.19 -9.38
CA THR A 354 10.82 -26.52 -10.80
C THR A 354 10.78 -25.32 -11.72
N LEU A 355 10.14 -24.22 -11.31
CA LEU A 355 9.86 -23.01 -12.08
C LEU A 355 8.96 -23.29 -13.32
N GLU A 356 8.17 -24.34 -13.27
CA GLU A 356 7.20 -24.70 -14.32
C GLU A 356 5.81 -24.19 -13.95
N ASP A 357 4.99 -23.85 -14.97
CA ASP A 357 3.61 -23.44 -14.77
C ASP A 357 2.78 -24.61 -14.21
N LEU A 358 1.94 -24.31 -13.23
CA LEU A 358 1.05 -25.26 -12.61
C LEU A 358 -0.35 -25.22 -13.24
N PRO A 359 -1.08 -26.35 -13.26
CA PRO A 359 -2.47 -26.39 -13.68
C PRO A 359 -3.37 -25.49 -12.83
N VAL A 360 -4.50 -25.06 -13.42
CA VAL A 360 -5.54 -24.28 -12.72
C VAL A 360 -5.99 -25.02 -11.46
N GLY A 361 -6.03 -24.28 -10.34
CA GLY A 361 -6.41 -24.79 -9.02
C GLY A 361 -5.26 -25.33 -8.18
N GLU A 362 -4.09 -25.58 -8.78
CA GLU A 362 -2.90 -25.99 -8.03
C GLU A 362 -2.22 -24.81 -7.34
N HIS A 363 -1.53 -25.11 -6.24
CA HIS A 363 -0.90 -24.11 -5.37
C HIS A 363 0.57 -23.90 -5.74
N GLY A 364 0.96 -22.65 -6.00
CA GLY A 364 2.34 -22.26 -6.33
C GLY A 364 2.60 -20.79 -6.09
N GLU A 365 3.74 -20.31 -6.55
CA GLU A 365 4.07 -18.88 -6.49
C GLU A 365 3.28 -18.13 -7.57
N ILE A 366 2.62 -17.05 -7.17
CA ILE A 366 1.91 -16.15 -8.08
C ILE A 366 2.94 -15.28 -8.80
N TRP A 367 2.96 -15.33 -10.12
CA TRP A 367 3.78 -14.46 -10.96
C TRP A 367 2.92 -13.52 -11.76
N LEU A 368 3.37 -12.28 -11.93
CA LEU A 368 2.65 -11.22 -12.63
C LEU A 368 3.45 -10.72 -13.84
N ARG A 369 2.77 -10.40 -14.93
CA ARG A 369 3.36 -9.70 -16.08
C ARG A 369 2.47 -8.52 -16.46
N THR A 370 3.06 -7.32 -16.52
CA THR A 370 2.32 -6.07 -16.78
C THR A 370 3.27 -4.93 -17.12
N ARG A 371 2.77 -3.93 -17.85
CA ARG A 371 3.51 -2.69 -18.12
C ARG A 371 3.62 -1.76 -16.91
N GLN A 372 2.81 -1.97 -15.87
CA GLN A 372 2.92 -1.25 -14.60
C GLN A 372 4.02 -1.80 -13.68
N LEU A 373 4.78 -2.83 -14.11
CA LEU A 373 5.89 -3.39 -13.36
C LEU A 373 7.04 -2.39 -13.23
N MET A 374 7.58 -2.27 -12.01
CA MET A 374 8.71 -1.40 -11.68
C MET A 374 9.88 -1.53 -12.66
N LYS A 375 10.63 -0.46 -12.82
CA LYS A 375 11.90 -0.48 -13.57
C LYS A 375 12.96 -1.36 -12.90
N GLY A 376 12.86 -1.54 -11.59
CA GLY A 376 13.74 -2.34 -10.76
C GLY A 376 13.99 -1.71 -9.40
N PHE A 377 14.87 -2.32 -8.61
CA PHE A 377 15.32 -1.78 -7.33
C PHE A 377 16.48 -0.81 -7.53
N LEU A 378 16.37 0.37 -6.95
CA LEU A 378 17.36 1.46 -7.06
C LEU A 378 18.75 0.98 -6.63
N GLY A 379 19.72 1.08 -7.55
CA GLY A 379 21.11 0.68 -7.29
C GLY A 379 21.33 -0.82 -7.04
N LYS A 380 20.30 -1.67 -7.26
CA LYS A 380 20.37 -3.10 -6.91
C LYS A 380 19.97 -4.01 -8.10
N PRO A 381 20.77 -4.03 -9.19
CA PRO A 381 20.41 -4.80 -10.39
C PRO A 381 20.36 -6.31 -10.14
N GLU A 382 21.23 -6.84 -9.28
CA GLU A 382 21.24 -8.27 -8.93
C GLU A 382 19.97 -8.68 -8.17
N GLU A 383 19.48 -7.82 -7.27
CA GLU A 383 18.22 -8.06 -6.56
C GLU A 383 17.01 -7.96 -7.51
N THR A 384 17.08 -7.05 -8.47
CA THR A 384 16.07 -6.92 -9.53
C THR A 384 16.00 -8.20 -10.39
N ALA A 385 17.15 -8.73 -10.82
CA ALA A 385 17.21 -9.95 -11.62
C ALA A 385 16.72 -11.21 -10.89
N LYS A 386 16.69 -11.21 -9.55
CA LYS A 386 16.10 -12.32 -8.77
C LYS A 386 14.57 -12.37 -8.84
N VAL A 387 13.93 -11.21 -9.06
CA VAL A 387 12.47 -11.10 -9.00
C VAL A 387 11.82 -10.78 -10.33
N ILE A 388 12.58 -10.28 -11.32
CA ILE A 388 12.10 -10.04 -12.69
C ILE A 388 12.86 -10.98 -13.62
N THR A 389 12.12 -11.85 -14.31
CA THR A 389 12.69 -12.80 -15.28
C THR A 389 13.02 -12.10 -16.59
N GLU A 390 13.84 -12.74 -17.45
CA GLU A 390 14.23 -12.18 -18.76
C GLU A 390 13.03 -11.96 -19.69
N ASP A 391 11.96 -12.76 -19.56
CA ASP A 391 10.71 -12.67 -20.32
C ASP A 391 9.66 -11.76 -19.67
N GLY A 392 10.04 -10.99 -18.62
CA GLY A 392 9.26 -9.93 -18.02
C GLY A 392 8.24 -10.35 -16.97
N TRP A 393 8.34 -11.56 -16.43
CA TRP A 393 7.53 -11.98 -15.29
C TRP A 393 8.13 -11.51 -13.97
N PHE A 394 7.26 -11.02 -13.10
CA PHE A 394 7.59 -10.64 -11.75
C PHE A 394 7.22 -11.75 -10.76
N ARG A 395 8.21 -12.23 -10.01
CA ARG A 395 8.08 -13.19 -8.92
C ARG A 395 7.61 -12.45 -7.67
N THR A 396 6.34 -12.63 -7.30
CA THR A 396 5.76 -11.84 -6.20
C THR A 396 6.25 -12.29 -4.82
N GLY A 397 6.69 -13.55 -4.72
CA GLY A 397 6.94 -14.22 -3.45
C GLY A 397 5.66 -14.49 -2.66
N ASP A 398 4.48 -14.33 -3.26
CA ASP A 398 3.19 -14.72 -2.70
C ASP A 398 2.78 -16.09 -3.23
N MET A 399 2.41 -16.98 -2.32
CA MET A 399 1.87 -18.30 -2.63
C MET A 399 0.36 -18.23 -2.77
N GLY A 400 -0.18 -19.00 -3.73
CA GLY A 400 -1.61 -19.03 -3.95
C GLY A 400 -2.00 -19.89 -5.12
N LYS A 401 -3.22 -19.74 -5.57
CA LYS A 401 -3.78 -20.43 -6.73
C LYS A 401 -4.70 -19.53 -7.52
N VAL A 402 -4.99 -19.94 -8.75
CA VAL A 402 -6.02 -19.33 -9.60
C VAL A 402 -7.05 -20.41 -9.91
N ASP A 403 -8.33 -20.10 -9.71
CA ASP A 403 -9.41 -21.04 -10.02
C ASP A 403 -9.80 -21.03 -11.52
N ALA A 404 -10.77 -21.87 -11.90
CA ALA A 404 -11.22 -22.00 -13.29
C ALA A 404 -11.91 -20.74 -13.84
N GLU A 405 -12.36 -19.83 -12.97
CA GLU A 405 -13.00 -18.58 -13.34
C GLU A 405 -12.03 -17.39 -13.28
N GLY A 406 -10.76 -17.64 -12.94
CA GLY A 406 -9.70 -16.63 -12.89
C GLY A 406 -9.60 -15.87 -11.58
N PHE A 407 -10.29 -16.28 -10.51
CA PHE A 407 -10.10 -15.69 -9.18
C PHE A 407 -8.78 -16.13 -8.58
N VAL A 408 -8.02 -15.15 -8.11
CA VAL A 408 -6.71 -15.34 -7.46
C VAL A 408 -6.93 -15.48 -5.95
N PHE A 409 -6.44 -16.55 -5.38
CA PHE A 409 -6.45 -16.79 -3.94
C PHE A 409 -5.03 -16.67 -3.42
N VAL A 410 -4.73 -15.57 -2.72
CA VAL A 410 -3.43 -15.34 -2.08
C VAL A 410 -3.47 -15.99 -0.71
N GLU A 411 -2.62 -16.97 -0.49
CA GLU A 411 -2.67 -17.82 0.70
C GLU A 411 -1.59 -17.48 1.72
N ASP A 412 -0.35 -17.29 1.28
CA ASP A 412 0.75 -16.92 2.19
C ASP A 412 1.90 -16.24 1.43
N ARG A 413 2.90 -15.80 2.16
CA ARG A 413 4.22 -15.49 1.61
C ARG A 413 5.05 -16.76 1.50
N LEU A 414 5.76 -16.97 0.40
CA LEU A 414 6.66 -18.10 0.22
C LEU A 414 7.60 -18.29 1.43
N LYS A 415 8.13 -17.19 1.97
CA LYS A 415 9.00 -17.16 3.16
C LYS A 415 8.29 -17.43 4.48
N ASP A 416 6.97 -17.31 4.55
CA ASP A 416 6.16 -17.50 5.76
C ASP A 416 5.45 -18.85 5.76
N MET A 417 5.37 -19.52 4.60
CA MET A 417 4.88 -20.88 4.45
C MET A 417 5.65 -21.84 5.38
N ILE A 418 4.95 -22.73 6.02
CA ILE A 418 5.50 -23.69 6.99
C ILE A 418 5.65 -25.03 6.28
N ILE A 419 6.87 -25.59 6.30
CA ILE A 419 7.16 -26.90 5.69
C ILE A 419 7.28 -27.92 6.81
N SER A 420 6.22 -28.67 7.06
CA SER A 420 6.15 -29.67 8.13
C SER A 420 6.08 -31.08 7.57
N GLY A 421 7.15 -31.85 7.74
CA GLY A 421 7.21 -33.25 7.27
C GLY A 421 7.07 -33.40 5.74
N GLY A 422 7.43 -32.37 4.97
CA GLY A 422 7.30 -32.32 3.51
C GLY A 422 5.96 -31.76 3.00
N GLU A 423 5.04 -31.43 3.91
CA GLU A 423 3.76 -30.80 3.57
C GLU A 423 3.86 -29.27 3.69
N ASN A 424 3.35 -28.55 2.71
CA ASN A 424 3.23 -27.11 2.72
C ASN A 424 1.98 -26.71 3.51
N ILE A 425 2.18 -25.90 4.56
CA ILE A 425 1.10 -25.38 5.40
C ILE A 425 1.09 -23.87 5.29
N TYR A 426 -0.07 -23.34 4.92
CA TYR A 426 -0.28 -21.91 4.73
C TYR A 426 -0.86 -21.30 6.01
N SER A 427 -0.10 -20.39 6.60
CA SER A 427 -0.45 -19.80 7.89
C SER A 427 -1.79 -19.05 7.89
N PRO A 428 -2.24 -18.35 6.82
CA PRO A 428 -3.53 -17.67 6.80
C PRO A 428 -4.74 -18.60 6.87
N GLU A 429 -4.62 -19.86 6.43
CA GLU A 429 -5.72 -20.82 6.58
C GLU A 429 -6.04 -21.10 8.07
N ILE A 430 -4.99 -21.23 8.87
CA ILE A 430 -5.10 -21.48 10.30
C ILE A 430 -5.49 -20.20 11.04
N GLU A 431 -4.91 -19.06 10.63
CA GLU A 431 -5.27 -17.74 11.17
C GLU A 431 -6.75 -17.43 10.99
N ARG A 432 -7.31 -17.76 9.82
CA ARG A 432 -8.74 -17.59 9.55
C ARG A 432 -9.60 -18.40 10.53
N VAL A 433 -9.27 -19.67 10.75
CA VAL A 433 -10.02 -20.52 11.68
C VAL A 433 -9.92 -19.98 13.11
N LEU A 434 -8.72 -19.64 13.58
CA LEU A 434 -8.54 -19.10 14.92
C LEU A 434 -9.20 -17.73 15.12
N ALA A 435 -9.28 -16.90 14.07
CA ALA A 435 -9.96 -15.61 14.13
C ALA A 435 -11.49 -15.75 14.33
N GLU A 436 -12.08 -16.91 14.01
CA GLU A 436 -13.50 -17.20 14.26
C GLU A 436 -13.77 -17.62 15.71
N HIS A 437 -12.73 -17.97 16.47
CA HIS A 437 -12.89 -18.35 17.87
C HIS A 437 -13.37 -17.16 18.72
N PRO A 438 -14.40 -17.32 19.58
CA PRO A 438 -15.03 -16.22 20.31
C PRO A 438 -14.08 -15.37 21.16
N ALA A 439 -13.05 -15.98 21.75
CA ALA A 439 -12.09 -15.30 22.62
C ALA A 439 -10.92 -14.63 21.86
N VAL A 440 -10.67 -14.96 20.59
CA VAL A 440 -9.51 -14.44 19.84
C VAL A 440 -9.82 -13.07 19.29
N MET A 441 -8.92 -12.11 19.55
CA MET A 441 -8.96 -10.77 18.97
C MET A 441 -8.08 -10.71 17.72
N GLU A 442 -6.84 -11.19 17.80
CA GLU A 442 -5.89 -11.23 16.70
C GLU A 442 -5.07 -12.53 16.76
N VAL A 443 -4.61 -12.97 15.61
CA VAL A 443 -3.80 -14.18 15.48
C VAL A 443 -2.71 -14.01 14.40
N ALA A 444 -1.55 -14.59 14.65
CA ALA A 444 -0.51 -14.84 13.68
C ALA A 444 -0.02 -16.28 13.83
N VAL A 445 0.19 -16.95 12.72
CA VAL A 445 0.71 -18.32 12.67
C VAL A 445 2.10 -18.32 12.05
N ILE A 446 3.02 -19.05 12.71
CA ILE A 446 4.43 -19.12 12.34
C ILE A 446 4.92 -20.57 12.36
N GLY A 447 5.95 -20.85 11.54
CA GLY A 447 6.72 -22.08 11.64
C GLY A 447 7.80 -21.96 12.71
N VAL A 448 7.89 -22.97 13.57
CA VAL A 448 8.99 -23.08 14.56
C VAL A 448 9.76 -24.38 14.35
N PRO A 449 11.06 -24.44 14.67
CA PRO A 449 11.88 -25.63 14.46
C PRO A 449 11.33 -26.85 15.20
N ASP A 450 11.45 -28.02 14.56
CA ASP A 450 11.13 -29.33 15.11
C ASP A 450 12.10 -30.38 14.58
N ASP A 451 12.71 -31.16 15.46
CA ASP A 451 13.76 -32.15 15.11
C ASP A 451 13.23 -33.27 14.20
N ARG A 452 11.94 -33.56 14.25
CA ARG A 452 11.31 -34.65 13.48
C ARG A 452 10.69 -34.18 12.18
N TRP A 453 10.06 -33.01 12.20
CA TRP A 453 9.23 -32.52 11.10
C TRP A 453 9.86 -31.37 10.33
N GLY A 454 11.05 -30.91 10.74
CA GLY A 454 11.71 -29.70 10.23
C GLY A 454 11.09 -28.44 10.80
N GLU A 455 9.84 -28.18 10.48
CA GLU A 455 9.03 -27.13 11.09
C GLU A 455 7.71 -27.70 11.62
N VAL A 456 7.15 -27.04 12.65
CA VAL A 456 5.80 -27.27 13.11
C VAL A 456 5.05 -25.96 13.29
N VAL A 457 3.74 -26.04 13.22
CA VAL A 457 2.85 -24.89 13.30
C VAL A 457 2.77 -24.39 14.76
N LYS A 458 2.98 -23.09 14.95
CA LYS A 458 2.74 -22.36 16.19
C LYS A 458 1.81 -21.19 15.95
N ALA A 459 0.75 -21.08 16.74
CA ALA A 459 -0.09 -19.87 16.74
C ALA A 459 0.36 -18.90 17.84
N VAL A 460 0.28 -17.61 17.54
CA VAL A 460 0.46 -16.52 18.51
C VAL A 460 -0.81 -15.67 18.47
N VAL A 461 -1.50 -15.57 19.58
CA VAL A 461 -2.82 -14.92 19.65
C VAL A 461 -2.84 -13.79 20.67
N SER A 462 -3.68 -12.77 20.41
CA SER A 462 -4.16 -11.86 21.44
C SER A 462 -5.65 -12.13 21.70
N LEU A 463 -6.07 -12.04 22.96
CA LEU A 463 -7.45 -12.32 23.35
C LEU A 463 -8.25 -11.02 23.46
N LYS A 464 -9.57 -11.12 23.24
CA LYS A 464 -10.49 -10.01 23.48
C LYS A 464 -10.52 -9.64 24.96
N PRO A 465 -10.76 -8.37 25.32
CA PRO A 465 -10.96 -7.97 26.71
C PRO A 465 -11.98 -8.87 27.42
N ASP A 466 -11.71 -9.18 28.69
CA ASP A 466 -12.57 -9.97 29.56
C ASP A 466 -12.88 -11.40 29.08
N THR A 467 -12.06 -11.93 28.15
CA THR A 467 -12.14 -13.33 27.68
C THR A 467 -10.88 -14.10 28.06
N SER A 468 -11.00 -15.42 28.08
CA SER A 468 -9.89 -16.35 28.28
C SER A 468 -10.04 -17.55 27.36
N ALA A 469 -8.92 -18.08 26.89
CA ALA A 469 -8.85 -19.37 26.20
C ALA A 469 -7.50 -20.00 26.51
N THR A 470 -7.48 -21.31 26.73
CA THR A 470 -6.24 -22.06 26.93
C THR A 470 -5.65 -22.49 25.59
N GLU A 471 -4.37 -22.87 25.61
CA GLU A 471 -3.69 -23.46 24.43
C GLU A 471 -4.45 -24.69 23.93
N GLU A 472 -4.88 -25.59 24.84
CA GLU A 472 -5.58 -26.81 24.47
C GLU A 472 -6.94 -26.55 23.83
N GLU A 473 -7.69 -25.54 24.32
CA GLU A 473 -8.97 -25.13 23.73
C GLU A 473 -8.80 -24.61 22.32
N LEU A 474 -7.79 -23.74 22.06
CA LEU A 474 -7.52 -23.18 20.75
C LEU A 474 -7.02 -24.25 19.77
N ILE A 475 -6.18 -25.19 20.21
CA ILE A 475 -5.74 -26.32 19.40
C ILE A 475 -6.92 -27.25 19.10
N ALA A 476 -7.78 -27.55 20.09
CA ALA A 476 -8.96 -28.37 19.86
C ALA A 476 -9.91 -27.75 18.86
N TYR A 477 -10.12 -26.41 18.95
CA TYR A 477 -10.92 -25.67 17.98
C TYR A 477 -10.36 -25.80 16.55
N CYS A 478 -9.05 -25.68 16.37
CA CYS A 478 -8.44 -25.92 15.05
C CYS A 478 -8.68 -27.35 14.54
N ARG A 479 -8.61 -28.37 15.42
CA ARG A 479 -8.80 -29.78 15.03
C ARG A 479 -10.21 -30.11 14.58
N GLU A 480 -11.20 -29.34 14.99
CA GLU A 480 -12.58 -29.48 14.52
C GLU A 480 -12.79 -28.94 13.10
N HIS A 481 -11.91 -28.02 12.65
CA HIS A 481 -12.10 -27.28 11.39
C HIS A 481 -11.02 -27.52 10.34
N LEU A 482 -9.87 -28.11 10.73
CA LEU A 482 -8.70 -28.29 9.86
C LEU A 482 -8.17 -29.72 9.89
N ALA A 483 -7.49 -30.11 8.81
CA ALA A 483 -6.72 -31.35 8.79
C ALA A 483 -5.66 -31.35 9.91
N HIS A 484 -5.47 -32.49 10.55
CA HIS A 484 -4.67 -32.61 11.77
C HIS A 484 -3.23 -32.11 11.64
N PHE A 485 -2.61 -32.27 10.46
CA PHE A 485 -1.24 -31.84 10.20
C PHE A 485 -1.09 -30.31 10.11
N LYS A 486 -2.18 -29.59 9.82
CA LYS A 486 -2.23 -28.12 9.77
C LYS A 486 -2.44 -27.49 11.16
N CYS A 487 -2.92 -28.26 12.13
CA CYS A 487 -3.25 -27.71 13.44
C CYS A 487 -2.00 -27.28 14.23
N PRO A 488 -2.06 -26.17 14.95
CA PRO A 488 -0.95 -25.73 15.81
C PRO A 488 -0.53 -26.82 16.80
N ARG A 489 0.78 -26.97 16.98
CA ARG A 489 1.38 -27.79 18.03
C ARG A 489 1.47 -27.06 19.36
N SER A 490 1.52 -25.72 19.28
CA SER A 490 1.56 -24.85 20.44
C SER A 490 0.92 -23.51 20.13
N VAL A 491 0.42 -22.84 21.20
CA VAL A 491 -0.19 -21.52 21.13
C VAL A 491 0.39 -20.63 22.21
N ASP A 492 0.90 -19.45 21.82
CA ASP A 492 1.30 -18.42 22.78
C ASP A 492 0.24 -17.31 22.83
N VAL A 493 -0.13 -16.92 24.04
CA VAL A 493 -1.03 -15.77 24.25
C VAL A 493 -0.20 -14.56 24.65
N ILE A 494 -0.31 -13.47 23.87
CA ILE A 494 0.42 -12.22 24.11
C ILE A 494 -0.55 -11.03 24.14
N GLY A 495 -0.12 -9.92 24.72
CA GLY A 495 -0.96 -8.72 24.85
C GLY A 495 -1.31 -8.03 23.53
N ALA A 496 -0.35 -8.00 22.59
CA ALA A 496 -0.54 -7.42 21.24
C ALA A 496 0.48 -8.01 20.28
N LEU A 497 0.08 -8.20 19.01
CA LEU A 497 0.96 -8.67 17.95
C LEU A 497 1.88 -7.53 17.45
N PRO A 498 3.19 -7.77 17.25
CA PRO A 498 4.10 -6.76 16.70
C PRO A 498 3.70 -6.39 15.28
N ARG A 499 3.72 -5.09 15.00
CA ARG A 499 3.34 -4.54 13.69
C ARG A 499 4.41 -3.61 13.16
N ASN A 500 4.57 -3.61 11.86
CA ASN A 500 5.35 -2.56 11.22
C ASN A 500 4.57 -1.23 11.22
N PRO A 501 5.22 -0.10 10.84
CA PRO A 501 4.56 1.21 10.78
C PRO A 501 3.34 1.27 9.84
N THR A 502 3.16 0.26 9.00
CA THR A 502 2.03 0.16 8.06
C THR A 502 0.84 -0.62 8.61
N GLY A 503 0.98 -1.12 9.85
CA GLY A 503 -0.03 -1.93 10.50
C GLY A 503 0.06 -3.43 10.20
N LYS A 504 1.02 -3.88 9.38
CA LYS A 504 1.22 -5.29 9.02
C LYS A 504 1.92 -6.04 10.14
N ILE A 505 1.42 -7.22 10.51
CA ILE A 505 2.03 -8.09 11.53
C ILE A 505 3.44 -8.51 11.10
N LEU A 506 4.39 -8.41 12.03
CA LEU A 506 5.79 -8.77 11.83
C LEU A 506 6.06 -10.21 12.26
N LYS A 507 5.62 -11.20 11.45
CA LYS A 507 5.85 -12.64 11.70
C LYS A 507 7.34 -12.97 11.91
N ARG A 508 8.25 -12.23 11.29
CA ARG A 508 9.70 -12.39 11.51
C ARG A 508 10.09 -12.16 12.97
N GLU A 509 9.53 -11.15 13.61
CA GLU A 509 9.81 -10.87 15.03
C GLU A 509 9.22 -11.93 15.93
N LEU A 510 8.03 -12.44 15.60
CA LEU A 510 7.40 -13.54 16.34
C LEU A 510 8.21 -14.83 16.23
N ARG A 511 8.83 -15.11 15.08
CA ARG A 511 9.66 -16.28 14.84
C ARG A 511 11.05 -16.21 15.46
N ALA A 512 11.65 -15.03 15.51
CA ALA A 512 13.05 -14.84 15.85
C ALA A 512 13.48 -15.55 17.17
N PRO A 513 12.67 -15.54 18.26
CA PRO A 513 13.03 -16.22 19.51
C PRO A 513 13.22 -17.74 19.36
N TYR A 514 12.46 -18.39 18.47
CA TYR A 514 12.46 -19.85 18.30
C TYR A 514 13.57 -20.34 17.35
N TRP A 515 14.08 -19.46 16.47
CA TRP A 515 15.09 -19.79 15.46
C TRP A 515 16.52 -19.44 15.89
N GLN A 516 16.72 -19.05 17.14
CA GLN A 516 18.08 -18.79 17.65
C GLN A 516 18.89 -20.10 17.65
N GLY A 517 19.95 -20.15 16.83
CA GLY A 517 20.82 -21.32 16.68
C GLY A 517 20.34 -22.38 15.68
N HIS A 518 19.30 -22.09 14.93
CA HIS A 518 18.81 -22.92 13.83
C HIS A 518 18.84 -22.14 12.52
N ASP A 519 19.24 -22.79 11.42
CA ASP A 519 19.15 -22.24 10.08
C ASP A 519 17.81 -22.65 9.46
N ARG A 520 17.01 -21.68 9.02
CA ARG A 520 15.80 -21.92 8.25
C ARG A 520 16.17 -21.98 6.77
N THR A 521 16.15 -23.18 6.21
CA THR A 521 16.35 -23.36 4.76
C THR A 521 15.00 -23.28 4.06
N ILE A 522 14.62 -22.08 3.62
CA ILE A 522 13.57 -21.96 2.61
C ILE A 522 14.29 -21.96 1.27
N VAL A 523 13.95 -22.89 0.42
CA VAL A 523 14.48 -23.04 -0.94
C VAL A 523 13.97 -21.90 -1.84
#